data_30a1bfa52725242f944a2f2a01cd3768
#
_entry.id   30a1bfa52725242f944a2f2a01cd3768
#
_cell.length_a   1.000
_cell.length_b   1.000
_cell.length_c   1.000
_cell.angle_alpha   90.00
_cell.angle_beta   90.00
_cell.angle_gamma   90.00
#
_symmetry.space_group_name_H-M   'P 1'
#
loop_
_entity.id
_entity.type
_entity.pdbx_description
1 polymer ?
#
loop_
_entity_poly.entity_id
_entity_poly.type
_entity_poly.pdbx_seq_one_letter_code
_entity_poly.pdbx_strand_id
1 'polypeptide(L)'
;MSDNKHLTLDNRYDIQHSLDDGLSFKAIALNLGKDCSTISKEVKRHIIFEKKGAPYRPFNDCIHRFHCKHNASACQVCGSQHRYKCSTCGKCTNECQDYAKESCSLLQKPPYVCNGCPKRSTCTLEKHLYHAHQAHMEYMEIRSESRSGFNLTEEELQQLDSIISPLIKNGQSLHHILKNNPDTISCCLKTAYRYADNGLFQARNIDMPRKVRFRPRKKKSVPLKVDKACRNGRTFEDFKKYCKEHPSLPVVQIDSVEGVKGGAVLLTVHFVLPRLQLSFLRKANDSRSVIDIFNHLYEVLGEELYKKLFPILLADNGTEFSNPEALEKDDKGNLRSRVFYCDPSAPGQKGACENNHEFIRRVIPKGTDIGLYSESQITKMMNHINSYGRPELGDKSPFEMFAFYYGSNALDLLGVKQISPNEIILKPELLKENQGS
;
A
#
# COMPACT_ATOMS: atom_id res chain seq x y z
N MET A 1 15.69 20.67 -26.79
CA MET A 1 15.20 19.31 -26.41
C MET A 1 14.01 19.03 -27.29
N SER A 2 14.03 18.00 -28.13
CA SER A 2 12.91 17.65 -28.98
C SER A 2 11.75 17.18 -28.10
N ASP A 3 10.64 17.88 -28.19
CA ASP A 3 9.42 17.60 -27.42
C ASP A 3 8.71 16.37 -28.02
N ASN A 4 9.27 15.18 -27.77
CA ASN A 4 8.76 13.90 -28.23
C ASN A 4 7.48 13.50 -27.48
N LYS A 5 6.52 14.43 -27.40
CA LYS A 5 5.22 14.14 -26.81
C LYS A 5 4.37 13.31 -27.76
N HIS A 6 3.72 12.31 -27.21
CA HIS A 6 2.71 11.56 -27.93
C HIS A 6 1.59 12.48 -28.44
N LEU A 7 0.88 12.05 -29.48
CA LEU A 7 -0.29 12.79 -29.98
C LEU A 7 -1.38 12.85 -28.90
N THR A 8 -1.85 14.08 -28.63
CA THR A 8 -2.97 14.33 -27.74
C THR A 8 -4.29 14.11 -28.43
N LEU A 9 -5.40 14.16 -27.70
CA LEU A 9 -6.73 14.12 -28.31
C LEU A 9 -6.95 15.33 -29.24
N ASP A 10 -6.50 16.52 -28.83
CA ASP A 10 -6.61 17.72 -29.64
C ASP A 10 -5.81 17.60 -30.95
N ASN A 11 -4.58 17.08 -30.87
CA ASN A 11 -3.82 16.82 -32.11
C ASN A 11 -4.52 15.85 -33.04
N ARG A 12 -5.26 14.87 -32.51
CA ARG A 12 -6.03 13.92 -33.30
C ARG A 12 -7.26 14.56 -33.95
N TYR A 13 -7.90 15.49 -33.25
CA TYR A 13 -8.97 16.31 -33.84
C TYR A 13 -8.43 17.22 -34.96
N ASP A 14 -7.29 17.85 -34.76
CA ASP A 14 -6.66 18.67 -35.80
C ASP A 14 -6.31 17.81 -37.02
N ILE A 15 -5.82 16.57 -36.83
CA ILE A 15 -5.56 15.62 -37.92
C ILE A 15 -6.89 15.29 -38.64
N GLN A 16 -7.96 14.99 -37.91
CA GLN A 16 -9.24 14.67 -38.49
C GLN A 16 -9.80 15.81 -39.34
N HIS A 17 -9.86 17.02 -38.79
CA HIS A 17 -10.32 18.22 -39.49
C HIS A 17 -9.50 18.51 -40.73
N SER A 18 -8.19 18.46 -40.63
CA SER A 18 -7.29 18.64 -41.78
C SER A 18 -7.47 17.59 -42.87
N LEU A 19 -7.78 16.34 -42.49
CA LEU A 19 -8.12 15.28 -43.44
C LEU A 19 -9.47 15.51 -44.08
N ASP A 20 -10.45 15.99 -43.32
CA ASP A 20 -11.78 16.35 -43.84
C ASP A 20 -11.69 17.52 -44.85
N ASP A 21 -10.75 18.46 -44.64
CA ASP A 21 -10.43 19.56 -45.57
C ASP A 21 -9.55 19.12 -46.74
N GLY A 22 -9.14 17.84 -46.81
CA GLY A 22 -8.34 17.28 -47.89
C GLY A 22 -6.86 17.65 -47.88
N LEU A 23 -6.31 18.07 -46.73
CA LEU A 23 -4.90 18.43 -46.62
C LEU A 23 -3.97 17.21 -46.72
N SER A 24 -2.77 17.41 -47.25
CA SER A 24 -1.74 16.37 -47.31
C SER A 24 -1.11 16.11 -45.94
N PHE A 25 -0.56 14.91 -45.72
CA PHE A 25 0.19 14.60 -44.49
C PHE A 25 1.33 15.55 -44.20
N LYS A 26 1.96 16.10 -45.24
CA LYS A 26 3.04 17.10 -45.09
C LYS A 26 2.52 18.41 -44.53
N ALA A 27 1.34 18.87 -45.00
CA ALA A 27 0.71 20.09 -44.49
C ALA A 27 0.23 19.90 -43.04
N ILE A 28 -0.41 18.76 -42.75
CA ILE A 28 -0.85 18.41 -41.38
C ILE A 28 0.34 18.36 -40.40
N ALA A 29 1.44 17.72 -40.82
CA ALA A 29 2.64 17.60 -40.01
C ALA A 29 3.26 18.96 -39.70
N LEU A 30 3.29 19.87 -40.67
CA LEU A 30 3.78 21.23 -40.50
C LEU A 30 2.94 21.99 -39.46
N ASN A 31 1.60 21.93 -39.58
CA ASN A 31 0.67 22.60 -38.66
C ASN A 31 0.84 22.12 -37.22
N LEU A 32 1.09 20.82 -37.03
CA LEU A 32 1.23 20.21 -35.69
C LEU A 32 2.66 20.19 -35.15
N GLY A 33 3.66 20.68 -35.92
CA GLY A 33 5.06 20.60 -35.54
C GLY A 33 5.56 19.15 -35.35
N LYS A 34 5.01 18.20 -36.15
CA LYS A 34 5.32 16.78 -36.10
C LYS A 34 5.94 16.28 -37.41
N ASP A 35 6.56 15.11 -37.36
CA ASP A 35 7.06 14.48 -38.59
C ASP A 35 5.90 13.88 -39.41
N CYS A 36 6.00 13.99 -40.74
CA CYS A 36 5.02 13.48 -41.71
C CYS A 36 4.78 11.95 -41.55
N SER A 37 5.85 11.21 -41.22
CA SER A 37 5.75 9.77 -40.98
C SER A 37 4.92 9.46 -39.74
N THR A 38 4.95 10.31 -38.70
CA THR A 38 4.12 10.18 -37.51
C THR A 38 2.63 10.29 -37.87
N ILE A 39 2.25 11.29 -38.65
CA ILE A 39 0.86 11.45 -39.10
C ILE A 39 0.43 10.26 -39.97
N SER A 40 1.27 9.85 -40.90
CA SER A 40 0.97 8.70 -41.75
C SER A 40 0.77 7.41 -40.95
N LYS A 41 1.62 7.15 -39.96
CA LYS A 41 1.51 5.98 -39.08
C LYS A 41 0.27 6.03 -38.22
N GLU A 42 -0.05 7.20 -37.65
CA GLU A 42 -1.26 7.42 -36.86
C GLU A 42 -2.53 7.11 -37.67
N VAL A 43 -2.64 7.72 -38.85
CA VAL A 43 -3.80 7.52 -39.73
C VAL A 43 -3.93 6.07 -40.15
N LYS A 44 -2.84 5.43 -40.63
CA LYS A 44 -2.87 4.04 -41.05
C LYS A 44 -3.23 3.06 -39.94
N ARG A 45 -2.78 3.32 -38.70
CA ARG A 45 -3.04 2.46 -37.55
C ARG A 45 -4.51 2.48 -37.13
N HIS A 46 -5.17 3.60 -37.30
CA HIS A 46 -6.51 3.85 -36.79
C HIS A 46 -7.54 4.04 -37.92
N ILE A 47 -7.37 3.34 -39.04
CA ILE A 47 -8.36 3.31 -40.11
C ILE A 47 -9.58 2.50 -39.66
N ILE A 48 -10.77 3.12 -39.79
CA ILE A 48 -12.06 2.48 -39.57
C ILE A 48 -12.64 2.11 -40.91
N PHE A 49 -13.09 0.87 -41.08
CA PHE A 49 -13.68 0.36 -42.31
C PHE A 49 -15.19 0.40 -42.20
N GLU A 50 -15.82 1.21 -43.03
CA GLU A 50 -17.28 1.31 -43.06
C GLU A 50 -17.86 0.77 -44.38
N LYS A 51 -18.72 -0.24 -44.31
CA LYS A 51 -19.51 -0.77 -45.40
C LYS A 51 -20.85 -0.03 -45.51
N LYS A 52 -20.77 1.29 -45.78
CA LYS A 52 -21.93 2.17 -45.87
C LYS A 52 -22.08 2.71 -47.27
N GLY A 53 -23.27 2.52 -47.87
CA GLY A 53 -23.62 3.05 -49.17
C GLY A 53 -23.79 4.59 -49.19
N ALA A 54 -24.33 5.10 -50.26
CA ALA A 54 -24.71 6.47 -50.45
C ALA A 54 -26.25 6.64 -50.21
N PRO A 55 -26.77 7.85 -50.04
CA PRO A 55 -28.21 8.09 -50.01
C PRO A 55 -28.88 7.42 -51.21
N TYR A 56 -29.90 6.61 -50.93
CA TYR A 56 -30.64 5.82 -51.95
C TYR A 56 -29.85 4.79 -52.74
N ARG A 57 -28.57 4.54 -52.36
CA ARG A 57 -27.68 3.54 -52.97
C ARG A 57 -27.03 2.71 -51.87
N PRO A 58 -27.43 1.44 -51.73
CA PRO A 58 -26.80 0.58 -50.71
C PRO A 58 -25.32 0.35 -50.99
N PHE A 59 -24.59 -0.12 -49.98
CA PHE A 59 -23.23 -0.56 -50.13
C PHE A 59 -23.15 -1.64 -51.21
N ASN A 60 -22.26 -1.46 -52.18
CA ASN A 60 -21.96 -2.44 -53.19
C ASN A 60 -20.53 -2.22 -53.73
N ASP A 61 -19.62 -3.11 -53.41
CA ASP A 61 -18.23 -3.08 -53.84
C ASP A 61 -17.90 -4.04 -54.95
N CYS A 62 -18.92 -4.54 -55.67
CA CYS A 62 -18.73 -5.35 -56.86
C CYS A 62 -18.23 -4.51 -58.06
N ILE A 63 -17.20 -4.97 -58.78
CA ILE A 63 -16.67 -4.30 -59.97
C ILE A 63 -17.75 -4.18 -61.08
N HIS A 64 -18.68 -5.12 -61.12
CA HIS A 64 -19.79 -5.17 -62.10
C HIS A 64 -21.03 -4.36 -61.68
N ARG A 65 -21.01 -3.63 -60.54
CA ARG A 65 -22.19 -2.96 -59.95
C ARG A 65 -22.94 -2.02 -60.92
N PHE A 66 -22.26 -1.45 -61.90
CA PHE A 66 -22.92 -0.54 -62.85
C PHE A 66 -23.42 -1.26 -64.10
N HIS A 67 -22.87 -2.44 -64.44
CA HIS A 67 -23.16 -3.19 -65.63
C HIS A 67 -23.50 -4.65 -65.31
N CYS A 68 -24.09 -4.89 -64.14
CA CYS A 68 -24.49 -6.22 -63.71
C CYS A 68 -25.49 -6.85 -64.66
N LYS A 69 -25.14 -8.00 -65.19
CA LYS A 69 -26.00 -8.76 -66.13
C LYS A 69 -27.05 -9.61 -65.42
N HIS A 70 -26.92 -9.79 -64.12
CA HIS A 70 -27.83 -10.58 -63.32
C HIS A 70 -29.05 -9.72 -62.91
N ASN A 71 -30.21 -10.08 -63.35
CA ASN A 71 -31.47 -9.49 -62.96
C ASN A 71 -32.21 -10.48 -62.06
N ALA A 72 -32.11 -10.26 -60.72
CA ALA A 72 -32.82 -11.01 -59.69
C ALA A 72 -32.56 -12.53 -59.60
N SER A 73 -31.65 -13.10 -60.42
CA SER A 73 -31.38 -14.52 -60.45
C SER A 73 -30.02 -14.93 -59.80
N ALA A 74 -29.25 -13.97 -59.33
CA ALA A 74 -27.88 -14.22 -58.87
C ALA A 74 -27.78 -14.75 -57.43
N CYS A 75 -28.79 -14.59 -56.61
CA CYS A 75 -28.80 -15.03 -55.23
C CYS A 75 -30.15 -15.58 -54.78
N GLN A 76 -30.14 -16.60 -53.95
CA GLN A 76 -31.37 -17.24 -53.42
C GLN A 76 -32.13 -16.35 -52.48
N VAL A 77 -31.52 -15.30 -51.91
CA VAL A 77 -32.16 -14.32 -51.01
C VAL A 77 -33.13 -13.44 -51.78
N CYS A 78 -32.99 -13.38 -53.06
CA CYS A 78 -33.88 -12.61 -53.91
C CYS A 78 -35.11 -13.41 -54.32
N GLY A 79 -36.00 -13.78 -53.43
CA GLY A 79 -37.26 -14.44 -53.74
C GLY A 79 -38.11 -13.71 -54.80
N SER A 80 -39.18 -14.31 -55.24
CA SER A 80 -40.04 -13.94 -56.36
C SER A 80 -40.68 -12.52 -56.37
N GLN A 81 -40.25 -11.61 -55.55
CA GLN A 81 -40.77 -10.24 -55.44
C GLN A 81 -39.81 -9.12 -55.82
N HIS A 82 -38.92 -9.35 -56.84
CA HIS A 82 -37.88 -8.37 -57.16
C HIS A 82 -38.37 -7.19 -57.98
N ARG A 83 -38.40 -6.02 -57.32
CA ARG A 83 -38.55 -4.70 -57.94
C ARG A 83 -37.20 -3.98 -58.17
N TYR A 84 -36.05 -4.59 -57.81
CA TYR A 84 -34.74 -3.91 -57.85
C TYR A 84 -33.75 -4.65 -58.70
N LYS A 85 -32.94 -3.93 -59.49
CA LYS A 85 -31.82 -4.47 -60.24
C LYS A 85 -30.70 -4.89 -59.30
N CYS A 86 -29.98 -5.97 -59.56
CA CYS A 86 -28.81 -6.40 -58.74
C CYS A 86 -27.76 -5.31 -58.57
N SER A 87 -27.63 -4.41 -59.53
CA SER A 87 -26.73 -3.23 -59.45
C SER A 87 -27.09 -2.26 -58.28
N THR A 88 -28.33 -2.29 -57.80
CA THR A 88 -28.80 -1.47 -56.70
C THR A 88 -28.99 -2.27 -55.42
N CYS A 89 -28.73 -3.58 -55.44
CA CYS A 89 -28.84 -4.45 -54.27
C CYS A 89 -27.44 -4.72 -53.66
N GLY A 90 -27.20 -4.34 -52.44
CA GLY A 90 -25.93 -4.60 -51.74
C GLY A 90 -25.81 -6.00 -51.14
N LYS A 91 -26.77 -6.92 -51.38
CA LYS A 91 -26.82 -8.23 -50.72
C LYS A 91 -26.16 -9.36 -51.55
N CYS A 92 -25.79 -9.08 -52.79
CA CYS A 92 -25.29 -10.12 -53.71
C CYS A 92 -23.78 -10.47 -53.53
N THR A 93 -23.05 -9.72 -52.70
CA THR A 93 -21.59 -9.86 -52.57
C THR A 93 -21.12 -11.22 -52.05
N ASN A 94 -21.95 -11.90 -51.26
CA ASN A 94 -21.57 -13.19 -50.64
C ASN A 94 -22.10 -14.42 -51.46
N GLU A 95 -22.99 -14.22 -52.42
CA GLU A 95 -23.68 -15.33 -53.07
C GLU A 95 -23.54 -15.32 -54.60
N CYS A 96 -23.02 -14.22 -55.18
CA CYS A 96 -22.85 -14.11 -56.62
C CYS A 96 -21.52 -14.76 -57.06
N GLN A 97 -21.58 -15.72 -57.97
CA GLN A 97 -20.40 -16.39 -58.52
C GLN A 97 -19.50 -15.45 -59.32
N ASP A 98 -20.06 -14.38 -59.89
CA ASP A 98 -19.32 -13.37 -60.67
C ASP A 98 -18.90 -12.18 -59.81
N TYR A 99 -19.00 -12.29 -58.48
CA TYR A 99 -18.59 -11.21 -57.59
C TYR A 99 -17.07 -11.05 -57.65
N ALA A 100 -16.63 -9.83 -58.00
CA ALA A 100 -15.23 -9.42 -57.86
C ALA A 100 -15.18 -8.10 -57.08
N LYS A 101 -14.43 -8.09 -55.99
CA LYS A 101 -14.33 -6.91 -55.11
C LYS A 101 -13.56 -5.80 -55.78
N GLU A 102 -14.13 -4.62 -55.89
CA GLU A 102 -13.46 -3.39 -56.33
C GLU A 102 -12.97 -2.61 -55.10
N SER A 103 -11.69 -2.32 -55.10
CA SER A 103 -11.05 -1.42 -54.12
C SER A 103 -10.81 -0.06 -54.76
N CYS A 104 -11.09 1.01 -54.02
CA CYS A 104 -10.88 2.37 -54.50
C CYS A 104 -9.36 2.63 -54.70
N SER A 105 -8.94 3.00 -55.92
CA SER A 105 -7.54 3.29 -56.24
C SER A 105 -6.95 4.48 -55.48
N LEU A 106 -7.82 5.43 -55.04
CA LEU A 106 -7.39 6.56 -54.23
C LEU A 106 -6.89 6.15 -52.82
N LEU A 107 -7.38 5.03 -52.29
CA LEU A 107 -6.97 4.52 -51.00
C LEU A 107 -5.56 3.83 -51.01
N GLN A 108 -5.00 3.60 -52.17
CA GLN A 108 -3.62 3.10 -52.30
C GLN A 108 -2.59 4.21 -52.14
N LYS A 109 -2.99 5.47 -52.15
CA LYS A 109 -2.16 6.65 -52.02
C LYS A 109 -2.54 7.48 -50.76
N PRO A 110 -1.60 8.26 -50.17
CA PRO A 110 -1.94 9.17 -49.12
C PRO A 110 -3.12 10.08 -49.50
N PRO A 111 -4.05 10.35 -48.57
CA PRO A 111 -4.03 10.07 -47.14
C PRO A 111 -4.58 8.68 -46.72
N TYR A 112 -4.87 7.74 -47.60
CA TYR A 112 -5.34 6.37 -47.35
C TYR A 112 -6.77 6.30 -46.76
N VAL A 113 -7.42 7.43 -46.58
CA VAL A 113 -8.76 7.59 -45.96
C VAL A 113 -9.68 8.40 -46.86
N CYS A 114 -11.00 8.24 -46.66
CA CYS A 114 -12.06 8.92 -47.39
C CYS A 114 -12.52 10.21 -46.69
N ASN A 115 -11.85 10.70 -45.66
CA ASN A 115 -12.29 11.87 -44.91
C ASN A 115 -12.58 13.08 -45.82
N GLY A 116 -11.62 13.57 -46.56
CA GLY A 116 -11.76 14.68 -47.51
C GLY A 116 -12.14 14.26 -48.93
N CYS A 117 -12.66 13.05 -49.18
CA CYS A 117 -12.99 12.59 -50.50
C CYS A 117 -14.23 13.28 -51.06
N PRO A 118 -14.18 14.01 -52.19
CA PRO A 118 -15.32 14.70 -52.78
C PRO A 118 -16.43 13.77 -53.25
N LYS A 119 -16.10 12.52 -53.54
CA LYS A 119 -17.08 11.47 -53.96
C LYS A 119 -17.66 10.70 -52.76
N ARG A 120 -17.34 11.03 -51.51
CA ARG A 120 -17.74 10.28 -50.32
C ARG A 120 -19.27 10.12 -50.23
N SER A 121 -20.03 11.17 -50.56
CA SER A 121 -21.47 11.18 -50.46
C SER A 121 -22.18 10.27 -51.50
N THR A 122 -21.53 9.98 -52.62
CA THR A 122 -22.11 9.16 -53.72
C THR A 122 -21.44 7.79 -53.82
N CYS A 123 -20.39 7.53 -53.06
CA CYS A 123 -19.60 6.32 -53.13
C CYS A 123 -20.33 5.14 -52.48
N THR A 124 -20.33 3.98 -53.15
CA THR A 124 -20.92 2.74 -52.63
C THR A 124 -19.86 1.72 -52.18
N LEU A 125 -18.57 2.03 -52.38
CA LEU A 125 -17.46 1.17 -51.93
C LEU A 125 -17.24 1.25 -50.43
N GLU A 126 -16.45 0.31 -49.93
CA GLU A 126 -15.98 0.34 -48.54
C GLU A 126 -15.19 1.64 -48.30
N LYS A 127 -15.56 2.34 -47.25
CA LYS A 127 -14.97 3.64 -46.87
C LYS A 127 -13.95 3.40 -45.77
N HIS A 128 -12.81 4.04 -45.91
CA HIS A 128 -11.77 4.11 -44.87
C HIS A 128 -11.86 5.46 -44.22
N LEU A 129 -12.13 5.53 -42.94
CA LEU A 129 -12.27 6.76 -42.19
C LEU A 129 -11.28 6.85 -41.05
N TYR A 130 -10.87 8.05 -40.71
CA TYR A 130 -10.12 8.35 -39.50
C TYR A 130 -11.01 9.17 -38.55
N HIS A 131 -11.19 8.68 -37.32
CA HIS A 131 -11.92 9.36 -36.26
C HIS A 131 -11.05 9.58 -35.05
N ALA A 132 -10.84 10.85 -34.69
CA ALA A 132 -9.94 11.30 -33.62
C ALA A 132 -10.25 10.64 -32.27
N HIS A 133 -11.51 10.65 -31.88
CA HIS A 133 -11.95 10.09 -30.59
C HIS A 133 -11.68 8.58 -30.52
N GLN A 134 -12.03 7.84 -31.58
CA GLN A 134 -11.80 6.39 -31.59
C GLN A 134 -10.30 6.07 -31.58
N ALA A 135 -9.50 6.76 -32.41
CA ALA A 135 -8.05 6.62 -32.43
C ALA A 135 -7.42 6.91 -31.04
N HIS A 136 -7.97 7.88 -30.33
CA HIS A 136 -7.52 8.18 -28.96
C HIS A 136 -7.91 7.09 -27.95
N MET A 137 -9.11 6.56 -28.04
CA MET A 137 -9.55 5.46 -27.16
C MET A 137 -8.72 4.20 -27.38
N GLU A 138 -8.51 3.80 -28.64
CA GLU A 138 -7.63 2.66 -28.98
C GLU A 138 -6.18 2.87 -28.49
N TYR A 139 -5.64 4.08 -28.65
CA TYR A 139 -4.33 4.42 -28.11
C TYR A 139 -4.29 4.30 -26.58
N MET A 140 -5.31 4.79 -25.87
CA MET A 140 -5.39 4.70 -24.42
C MET A 140 -5.54 3.26 -23.94
N GLU A 141 -6.29 2.44 -24.66
CA GLU A 141 -6.45 1.01 -24.39
C GLU A 141 -5.14 0.26 -24.54
N ILE A 142 -4.45 0.39 -25.68
CA ILE A 142 -3.13 -0.21 -25.92
C ILE A 142 -2.13 0.25 -24.86
N ARG A 143 -2.14 1.53 -24.49
CA ARG A 143 -1.28 2.07 -23.46
C ARG A 143 -1.59 1.51 -22.07
N SER A 144 -2.85 1.27 -21.77
CA SER A 144 -3.30 0.65 -20.53
C SER A 144 -2.92 -0.83 -20.49
N GLU A 145 -3.22 -1.57 -21.55
CA GLU A 145 -2.91 -2.99 -21.70
C GLU A 145 -1.40 -3.27 -21.65
N SER A 146 -0.60 -2.46 -22.34
CA SER A 146 0.88 -2.60 -22.31
C SER A 146 1.51 -2.35 -20.95
N ARG A 147 0.76 -1.70 -20.03
CA ARG A 147 1.16 -1.47 -18.64
C ARG A 147 0.42 -2.37 -17.65
N SER A 148 -0.57 -3.12 -18.13
CA SER A 148 -1.27 -4.12 -17.33
C SER A 148 -0.39 -5.38 -17.22
N GLY A 149 -0.65 -6.16 -16.16
CA GLY A 149 0.11 -7.37 -15.91
C GLY A 149 1.35 -7.13 -15.03
N PHE A 150 2.13 -8.16 -14.90
CA PHE A 150 3.27 -8.23 -14.00
C PHE A 150 4.50 -8.64 -14.82
N ASN A 151 5.57 -7.85 -14.70
CA ASN A 151 6.84 -8.13 -15.35
C ASN A 151 7.66 -9.10 -14.48
N LEU A 152 7.14 -10.33 -14.32
CA LEU A 152 7.72 -11.40 -13.55
C LEU A 152 7.48 -12.72 -14.28
N THR A 153 8.47 -13.58 -14.29
CA THR A 153 8.30 -14.98 -14.65
C THR A 153 7.63 -15.74 -13.50
N GLU A 154 7.08 -16.91 -13.78
CA GLU A 154 6.48 -17.76 -12.76
C GLU A 154 7.51 -18.21 -11.70
N GLU A 155 8.73 -18.47 -12.14
CA GLU A 155 9.85 -18.86 -11.27
C GLU A 155 10.27 -17.73 -10.33
N GLU A 156 10.39 -16.49 -10.84
CA GLU A 156 10.67 -15.32 -10.02
C GLU A 156 9.57 -15.05 -9.01
N LEU A 157 8.30 -15.23 -9.42
CA LEU A 157 7.17 -15.09 -8.53
C LEU A 157 7.20 -16.13 -7.39
N GLN A 158 7.49 -17.40 -7.72
CA GLN A 158 7.60 -18.46 -6.72
C GLN A 158 8.74 -18.20 -5.74
N GLN A 159 9.89 -17.72 -6.21
CA GLN A 159 11.01 -17.33 -5.36
C GLN A 159 10.62 -16.18 -4.41
N LEU A 160 10.00 -15.14 -4.92
CA LEU A 160 9.53 -14.02 -4.09
C LEU A 160 8.49 -14.47 -3.06
N ASP A 161 7.54 -15.30 -3.47
CA ASP A 161 6.48 -15.80 -2.58
C ASP A 161 7.03 -16.69 -1.48
N SER A 162 8.03 -17.52 -1.78
CA SER A 162 8.68 -18.40 -0.78
C SER A 162 9.35 -17.63 0.36
N ILE A 163 9.78 -16.39 0.11
CA ILE A 163 10.39 -15.52 1.12
C ILE A 163 9.33 -14.64 1.79
N ILE A 164 8.48 -13.98 0.99
CA ILE A 164 7.57 -12.94 1.47
C ILE A 164 6.39 -13.54 2.25
N SER A 165 5.77 -14.61 1.75
CA SER A 165 4.55 -15.15 2.35
C SER A 165 4.74 -15.69 3.77
N PRO A 166 5.77 -16.46 4.10
CA PRO A 166 5.99 -16.90 5.47
C PRO A 166 6.22 -15.74 6.45
N LEU A 167 6.97 -14.72 6.04
CA LEU A 167 7.27 -13.56 6.88
C LEU A 167 6.04 -12.69 7.13
N ILE A 168 5.17 -12.50 6.12
CA ILE A 168 3.86 -11.86 6.33
C ILE A 168 3.01 -12.69 7.30
N LYS A 169 2.97 -14.01 7.13
CA LYS A 169 2.24 -14.90 8.03
C LYS A 169 2.78 -14.85 9.47
N ASN A 170 4.04 -14.51 9.68
CA ASN A 170 4.64 -14.21 10.97
C ASN A 170 4.29 -12.81 11.53
N GLY A 171 3.50 -12.01 10.79
CA GLY A 171 3.05 -10.69 11.23
C GLY A 171 4.00 -9.55 10.88
N GLN A 172 5.00 -9.79 10.04
CA GLN A 172 5.91 -8.76 9.54
C GLN A 172 5.25 -7.93 8.44
N SER A 173 5.62 -6.64 8.34
CA SER A 173 5.17 -5.78 7.24
C SER A 173 6.05 -5.97 6.01
N LEU A 174 5.49 -5.74 4.82
CA LEU A 174 6.27 -5.74 3.58
C LEU A 174 7.48 -4.80 3.64
N HIS A 175 7.33 -3.63 4.29
CA HIS A 175 8.45 -2.69 4.45
C HIS A 175 9.64 -3.33 5.19
N HIS A 176 9.37 -3.97 6.34
CA HIS A 176 10.40 -4.65 7.12
C HIS A 176 11.04 -5.80 6.34
N ILE A 177 10.23 -6.60 5.65
CA ILE A 177 10.70 -7.75 4.86
C ILE A 177 11.65 -7.29 3.74
N LEU A 178 11.24 -6.31 2.93
CA LEU A 178 12.06 -5.83 1.82
C LEU A 178 13.35 -5.18 2.30
N LYS A 179 13.28 -4.44 3.40
CA LYS A 179 14.45 -3.74 3.95
C LYS A 179 15.53 -4.69 4.44
N ASN A 180 15.14 -5.84 5.00
CA ASN A 180 16.06 -6.83 5.54
C ASN A 180 16.45 -7.92 4.55
N ASN A 181 15.92 -7.92 3.32
CA ASN A 181 16.23 -8.89 2.28
C ASN A 181 16.54 -8.21 0.92
N PRO A 182 17.42 -7.18 0.88
CA PRO A 182 17.68 -6.42 -0.34
C PRO A 182 18.34 -7.25 -1.45
N ASP A 183 19.14 -8.25 -1.09
CA ASP A 183 19.89 -9.09 -2.03
C ASP A 183 18.99 -10.14 -2.72
N THR A 184 17.88 -10.51 -2.09
CA THR A 184 16.97 -11.56 -2.58
C THR A 184 15.67 -11.02 -3.15
N ILE A 185 15.26 -9.80 -2.76
CA ILE A 185 14.02 -9.17 -3.21
C ILE A 185 14.35 -7.94 -4.06
N SER A 186 14.21 -8.08 -5.38
CA SER A 186 14.53 -7.03 -6.33
C SER A 186 13.41 -6.01 -6.59
N CYS A 187 12.20 -6.23 -6.05
CA CYS A 187 11.07 -5.34 -6.30
C CYS A 187 10.94 -4.23 -5.25
N CYS A 188 10.45 -3.06 -5.66
CA CYS A 188 10.18 -1.97 -4.72
C CYS A 188 8.90 -2.23 -3.89
N LEU A 189 8.78 -1.53 -2.76
CA LEU A 189 7.65 -1.68 -1.81
C LEU A 189 6.27 -1.51 -2.48
N LYS A 190 6.12 -0.52 -3.37
CA LYS A 190 4.86 -0.28 -4.10
C LYS A 190 4.50 -1.47 -5.00
N THR A 191 5.50 -2.07 -5.64
CA THR A 191 5.33 -3.26 -6.49
C THR A 191 4.92 -4.47 -5.66
N ALA A 192 5.57 -4.69 -4.49
CA ALA A 192 5.22 -5.78 -3.59
C ALA A 192 3.77 -5.67 -3.07
N TYR A 193 3.30 -4.46 -2.71
CA TYR A 193 1.90 -4.25 -2.37
C TYR A 193 0.97 -4.54 -3.54
N ARG A 194 1.32 -4.14 -4.78
CA ARG A 194 0.52 -4.44 -5.97
C ARG A 194 0.42 -5.95 -6.23
N TYR A 195 1.49 -6.70 -6.01
CA TYR A 195 1.48 -8.16 -6.13
C TYR A 195 0.56 -8.80 -5.09
N ALA A 196 0.66 -8.36 -3.85
CA ALA A 196 -0.19 -8.84 -2.77
C ALA A 196 -1.68 -8.49 -2.97
N ASP A 197 -1.99 -7.26 -3.42
CA ASP A 197 -3.35 -6.80 -3.69
C ASP A 197 -4.01 -7.58 -4.85
N ASN A 198 -3.20 -8.05 -5.81
CA ASN A 198 -3.67 -8.89 -6.92
C ASN A 198 -3.63 -10.40 -6.62
N GLY A 199 -3.29 -10.77 -5.39
CA GLY A 199 -3.35 -12.17 -4.95
C GLY A 199 -2.26 -13.06 -5.53
N LEU A 200 -1.12 -12.49 -5.95
CA LEU A 200 0.00 -13.25 -6.51
C LEU A 200 0.78 -14.04 -5.45
N PHE A 201 0.70 -13.62 -4.19
CA PHE A 201 1.32 -14.29 -3.06
C PHE A 201 0.33 -15.23 -2.36
N GLN A 202 0.84 -16.29 -1.73
CA GLN A 202 0.05 -17.14 -0.85
C GLN A 202 -0.45 -16.39 0.39
N ALA A 203 0.34 -15.44 0.91
CA ALA A 203 -0.10 -14.51 1.94
C ALA A 203 -1.11 -13.53 1.36
N ARG A 204 -2.26 -13.40 2.04
CA ARG A 204 -3.36 -12.53 1.62
C ARG A 204 -3.34 -11.21 2.39
N ASN A 205 -4.10 -10.24 1.90
CA ASN A 205 -4.26 -8.94 2.55
C ASN A 205 -4.68 -9.03 4.03
N ILE A 206 -5.43 -10.07 4.44
CA ILE A 206 -5.84 -10.29 5.82
C ILE A 206 -4.66 -10.68 6.73
N ASP A 207 -3.61 -11.27 6.17
CA ASP A 207 -2.40 -11.65 6.92
C ASP A 207 -1.50 -10.47 7.23
N MET A 208 -1.69 -9.35 6.50
CA MET A 208 -0.86 -8.16 6.64
C MET A 208 -1.24 -7.34 7.89
N PRO A 209 -0.26 -6.85 8.65
CA PRO A 209 -0.52 -5.98 9.78
C PRO A 209 -1.20 -4.68 9.32
N ARG A 210 -2.24 -4.26 10.06
CA ARG A 210 -3.01 -3.02 9.84
C ARG A 210 -3.86 -2.92 8.55
N LYS A 211 -3.88 -3.94 7.69
CA LYS A 211 -4.71 -3.90 6.47
C LYS A 211 -6.21 -3.99 6.81
N VAL A 212 -6.58 -4.80 7.81
CA VAL A 212 -7.94 -4.89 8.33
C VAL A 212 -8.03 -4.20 9.69
N ARG A 213 -8.85 -3.16 9.80
CA ARG A 213 -9.09 -2.44 11.06
C ARG A 213 -10.57 -2.48 11.41
N PHE A 214 -10.88 -2.97 12.60
CA PHE A 214 -12.22 -2.83 13.16
C PHE A 214 -12.38 -1.44 13.75
N ARG A 215 -13.52 -0.77 13.45
CA ARG A 215 -13.88 0.46 14.16
C ARG A 215 -14.19 0.13 15.62
N PRO A 216 -13.45 0.67 16.59
CA PRO A 216 -13.77 0.46 18.00
C PRO A 216 -15.13 1.11 18.31
N ARG A 217 -15.99 0.39 19.04
CA ARG A 217 -17.23 0.98 19.58
C ARG A 217 -16.86 2.06 20.58
N LYS A 218 -17.44 3.25 20.45
CA LYS A 218 -17.30 4.33 21.45
C LYS A 218 -17.88 3.83 22.78
N LYS A 219 -17.02 3.65 23.79
CA LYS A 219 -17.47 3.41 25.18
C LYS A 219 -17.65 4.75 25.86
N LYS A 220 -18.73 4.90 26.65
CA LYS A 220 -18.89 6.04 27.56
C LYS A 220 -17.74 5.97 28.59
N SER A 221 -16.98 7.06 28.74
CA SER A 221 -15.95 7.18 29.75
C SER A 221 -16.61 7.32 31.12
N VAL A 222 -16.25 6.44 32.05
CA VAL A 222 -16.60 6.61 33.47
C VAL A 222 -15.49 7.49 34.07
N PRO A 223 -15.81 8.60 34.74
CA PRO A 223 -14.78 9.42 35.37
C PRO A 223 -14.08 8.62 36.48
N LEU A 224 -12.76 8.42 36.30
CA LEU A 224 -11.91 7.79 37.30
C LEU A 224 -11.70 8.78 38.46
N LYS A 225 -11.93 8.34 39.71
CA LYS A 225 -11.50 9.07 40.93
C LYS A 225 -9.97 8.95 40.98
N VAL A 226 -9.34 10.10 40.93
CA VAL A 226 -7.88 10.23 40.92
C VAL A 226 -7.44 10.81 42.24
N ASP A 227 -6.50 10.17 42.96
CA ASP A 227 -5.83 10.76 44.09
C ASP A 227 -4.99 11.96 43.65
N LYS A 228 -5.28 13.13 44.16
CA LYS A 228 -4.62 14.38 43.78
C LYS A 228 -3.39 14.68 44.62
N ALA A 229 -3.27 14.11 45.82
CA ALA A 229 -2.22 14.45 46.78
C ALA A 229 -0.83 14.04 46.30
N CYS A 230 -0.71 12.85 45.70
CA CYS A 230 0.58 12.32 45.19
C CYS A 230 1.14 13.11 44.02
N ARG A 231 0.36 14.03 43.42
CA ARG A 231 0.70 14.77 42.20
C ARG A 231 1.18 16.21 42.41
N ASN A 232 1.20 16.67 43.59
CA ASN A 232 1.69 18.01 43.88
C ASN A 232 3.16 18.10 43.46
N GLY A 233 3.48 19.04 42.54
CA GLY A 233 4.82 19.19 41.95
C GLY A 233 5.21 18.10 40.97
N ARG A 234 4.26 17.28 40.50
CA ARG A 234 4.47 16.16 39.53
C ARG A 234 3.45 16.17 38.41
N THR A 235 2.87 17.31 38.08
CA THR A 235 1.89 17.47 36.99
C THR A 235 2.60 17.37 35.63
N PHE A 236 1.83 17.26 34.56
CA PHE A 236 2.38 17.28 33.20
C PHE A 236 3.01 18.63 32.84
N GLU A 237 2.58 19.72 33.47
CA GLU A 237 3.23 21.02 33.33
C GLU A 237 4.61 21.03 34.01
N ASP A 238 4.67 20.48 35.24
CA ASP A 238 5.95 20.30 35.95
C ASP A 238 6.91 19.42 35.13
N PHE A 239 6.41 18.35 34.51
CA PHE A 239 7.19 17.52 33.59
C PHE A 239 7.75 18.35 32.43
N LYS A 240 6.95 19.14 31.75
CA LYS A 240 7.40 19.99 30.64
C LYS A 240 8.48 20.98 31.07
N LYS A 241 8.29 21.59 32.24
CA LYS A 241 9.25 22.52 32.82
C LYS A 241 10.59 21.81 33.11
N TYR A 242 10.50 20.67 33.79
CA TYR A 242 11.68 19.87 34.15
C TYR A 242 12.46 19.39 32.92
N CYS A 243 11.77 18.92 31.89
CA CYS A 243 12.42 18.52 30.63
C CYS A 243 13.07 19.70 29.90
N LYS A 244 12.52 20.92 29.98
CA LYS A 244 13.18 22.11 29.41
C LYS A 244 14.43 22.51 30.18
N GLU A 245 14.43 22.35 31.48
CA GLU A 245 15.61 22.61 32.35
C GLU A 245 16.67 21.53 32.17
N HIS A 246 16.29 20.32 31.82
CA HIS A 246 17.16 19.16 31.66
C HIS A 246 16.98 18.45 30.31
N PRO A 247 17.29 19.06 29.19
CA PRO A 247 16.98 18.56 27.84
C PRO A 247 17.75 17.27 27.44
N SER A 248 18.84 16.96 28.14
CA SER A 248 19.66 15.77 27.89
C SER A 248 19.17 14.52 28.63
N LEU A 249 18.28 14.66 29.61
CA LEU A 249 17.80 13.51 30.37
C LEU A 249 16.77 12.70 29.56
N PRO A 250 16.93 11.36 29.49
CA PRO A 250 15.97 10.52 28.84
C PRO A 250 14.66 10.42 29.59
N VAL A 251 13.57 10.29 28.84
CA VAL A 251 12.23 10.07 29.39
C VAL A 251 11.85 8.61 29.22
N VAL A 252 11.36 8.00 30.28
CA VAL A 252 10.79 6.67 30.28
C VAL A 252 9.30 6.77 30.59
N GLN A 253 8.46 6.23 29.71
CA GLN A 253 7.01 6.16 29.92
C GLN A 253 6.67 4.82 30.56
N ILE A 254 5.86 4.82 31.60
CA ILE A 254 5.38 3.62 32.28
C ILE A 254 3.85 3.52 32.17
N ASP A 255 3.37 2.28 31.94
CA ASP A 255 1.94 2.01 31.74
C ASP A 255 1.61 0.57 32.12
N SER A 256 0.34 0.28 32.30
CA SER A 256 -0.16 -1.08 32.56
C SER A 256 -0.98 -1.60 31.40
N VAL A 257 -0.68 -2.83 30.94
CA VAL A 257 -1.45 -3.51 29.91
C VAL A 257 -2.28 -4.61 30.54
N GLU A 258 -3.60 -4.39 30.64
CA GLU A 258 -4.55 -5.38 31.19
C GLU A 258 -5.03 -6.35 30.10
N GLY A 259 -5.15 -7.63 30.46
CA GLY A 259 -5.79 -8.66 29.65
C GLY A 259 -7.28 -8.78 30.00
N VAL A 260 -7.58 -9.70 30.91
CA VAL A 260 -8.89 -9.87 31.54
C VAL A 260 -8.98 -8.93 32.76
N LYS A 261 -10.13 -8.32 32.97
CA LYS A 261 -10.33 -7.41 34.10
C LYS A 261 -10.14 -8.14 35.44
N GLY A 262 -9.25 -7.62 36.29
CA GLY A 262 -8.94 -8.24 37.59
C GLY A 262 -7.97 -9.43 37.53
N GLY A 263 -7.47 -9.77 36.36
CA GLY A 263 -6.41 -10.77 36.17
C GLY A 263 -5.00 -10.19 36.24
N ALA A 264 -4.01 -11.00 35.86
CA ALA A 264 -2.63 -10.56 35.76
C ALA A 264 -2.47 -9.44 34.71
N VAL A 265 -1.48 -8.56 34.94
CA VAL A 265 -1.22 -7.39 34.12
C VAL A 265 0.27 -7.30 33.77
N LEU A 266 0.57 -6.61 32.66
CA LEU A 266 1.96 -6.28 32.33
C LEU A 266 2.24 -4.83 32.77
N LEU A 267 3.32 -4.61 33.49
CA LEU A 267 3.95 -3.30 33.57
C LEU A 267 4.78 -3.11 32.32
N THR A 268 4.54 -2.07 31.56
CA THR A 268 5.37 -1.69 30.42
C THR A 268 6.23 -0.50 30.75
N VAL A 269 7.51 -0.58 30.42
CA VAL A 269 8.53 0.44 30.64
C VAL A 269 9.11 0.80 29.30
N HIS A 270 8.76 1.97 28.78
CA HIS A 270 9.08 2.38 27.42
C HIS A 270 10.08 3.53 27.39
N PHE A 271 11.26 3.29 26.86
CA PHE A 271 12.28 4.29 26.63
C PHE A 271 11.94 5.10 25.35
N VAL A 272 11.57 6.35 25.55
CA VAL A 272 10.99 7.17 24.45
C VAL A 272 11.98 7.36 23.29
N LEU A 273 13.24 7.65 23.58
CA LEU A 273 14.25 7.96 22.57
C LEU A 273 14.63 6.74 21.70
N PRO A 274 15.06 5.59 22.26
CA PRO A 274 15.38 4.39 21.48
C PRO A 274 14.14 3.58 21.11
N ARG A 275 12.96 3.92 21.62
CA ARG A 275 11.69 3.19 21.48
C ARG A 275 11.74 1.74 21.99
N LEU A 276 12.74 1.41 22.80
CA LEU A 276 12.83 0.11 23.45
C LEU A 276 11.78 0.01 24.56
N GLN A 277 11.17 -1.15 24.70
CA GLN A 277 10.17 -1.40 25.73
C GLN A 277 10.50 -2.69 26.48
N LEU A 278 10.44 -2.63 27.79
CA LEU A 278 10.43 -3.79 28.67
C LEU A 278 8.99 -4.07 29.11
N SER A 279 8.70 -5.32 29.44
CA SER A 279 7.40 -5.70 30.02
C SER A 279 7.63 -6.73 31.12
N PHE A 280 6.97 -6.49 32.26
CA PHE A 280 7.08 -7.33 33.45
C PHE A 280 5.70 -7.86 33.83
N LEU A 281 5.61 -9.16 34.08
CA LEU A 281 4.38 -9.81 34.49
C LEU A 281 4.09 -9.51 35.98
N ARG A 282 2.87 -9.04 36.27
CA ARG A 282 2.40 -8.78 37.63
C ARG A 282 1.11 -9.55 37.89
N LYS A 283 1.03 -10.19 39.05
CA LYS A 283 -0.17 -10.97 39.45
C LYS A 283 -1.36 -10.07 39.79
N ALA A 284 -1.09 -8.86 40.28
CA ALA A 284 -2.10 -7.87 40.66
C ALA A 284 -1.72 -6.48 40.16
N ASN A 285 -2.72 -5.62 39.92
CA ASN A 285 -2.52 -4.24 39.50
C ASN A 285 -2.45 -3.33 40.74
N ASP A 286 -1.36 -3.44 41.52
CA ASP A 286 -1.10 -2.66 42.74
C ASP A 286 0.23 -1.89 42.66
N SER A 287 0.41 -0.92 43.56
CA SER A 287 1.62 -0.09 43.60
C SER A 287 2.85 -0.85 44.10
N ARG A 288 2.68 -1.84 44.94
CA ARG A 288 3.78 -2.60 45.52
C ARG A 288 4.53 -3.38 44.46
N SER A 289 3.81 -4.09 43.60
CA SER A 289 4.41 -4.85 42.50
C SER A 289 5.17 -3.98 41.51
N VAL A 290 4.76 -2.71 41.31
CA VAL A 290 5.52 -1.75 40.49
C VAL A 290 6.83 -1.36 41.20
N ILE A 291 6.76 -1.05 42.49
CA ILE A 291 7.94 -0.67 43.29
C ILE A 291 8.96 -1.83 43.32
N ASP A 292 8.49 -3.05 43.57
CA ASP A 292 9.35 -4.24 43.61
C ASP A 292 10.12 -4.43 42.28
N ILE A 293 9.47 -4.18 41.13
CA ILE A 293 10.13 -4.26 39.81
C ILE A 293 11.20 -3.16 39.68
N PHE A 294 10.91 -1.91 40.08
CA PHE A 294 11.90 -0.84 39.99
C PHE A 294 13.05 -1.01 40.99
N ASN A 295 12.81 -1.60 42.17
CA ASN A 295 13.88 -1.98 43.09
C ASN A 295 14.77 -3.07 42.49
N HIS A 296 14.19 -4.11 41.92
CA HIS A 296 14.93 -5.13 41.21
C HIS A 296 15.79 -4.57 40.05
N LEU A 297 15.21 -3.66 39.23
CA LEU A 297 15.96 -2.97 38.18
C LEU A 297 17.13 -2.14 38.74
N TYR A 298 16.93 -1.51 39.90
CA TYR A 298 17.98 -0.74 40.58
C TYR A 298 19.13 -1.63 41.06
N GLU A 299 18.80 -2.80 41.61
CA GLU A 299 19.79 -3.80 42.04
C GLU A 299 20.58 -4.36 40.87
N VAL A 300 19.92 -4.77 39.79
CA VAL A 300 20.57 -5.39 38.62
C VAL A 300 21.45 -4.42 37.86
N LEU A 301 21.02 -3.18 37.69
CA LEU A 301 21.73 -2.16 36.91
C LEU A 301 22.80 -1.44 37.73
N GLY A 302 22.65 -1.41 39.05
CA GLY A 302 23.45 -0.55 39.93
C GLY A 302 23.05 0.93 39.82
N GLU A 303 23.45 1.71 40.83
CA GLU A 303 23.01 3.10 40.99
C GLU A 303 23.32 3.99 39.78
N GLU A 304 24.53 3.94 39.27
CA GLU A 304 25.02 4.81 38.20
C GLU A 304 24.23 4.57 36.88
N LEU A 305 24.13 3.33 36.45
CA LEU A 305 23.46 2.98 35.21
C LEU A 305 21.93 3.18 35.32
N TYR A 306 21.36 2.84 36.49
CA TYR A 306 19.96 3.07 36.73
C TYR A 306 19.59 4.57 36.61
N LYS A 307 20.34 5.46 37.28
CA LYS A 307 20.13 6.91 37.20
C LYS A 307 20.28 7.46 35.79
N LYS A 308 21.17 6.85 34.98
CA LYS A 308 21.36 7.21 33.58
C LYS A 308 20.15 6.79 32.72
N LEU A 309 19.56 5.62 32.99
CA LEU A 309 18.47 5.05 32.19
C LEU A 309 17.08 5.55 32.63
N PHE A 310 16.86 5.78 33.91
CA PHE A 310 15.56 6.09 34.52
C PHE A 310 15.48 7.43 35.24
N PRO A 311 16.09 8.52 34.73
CA PRO A 311 16.08 9.80 35.45
C PRO A 311 14.68 10.42 35.54
N ILE A 312 13.84 10.20 34.49
CA ILE A 312 12.49 10.75 34.40
C ILE A 312 11.51 9.62 34.06
N LEU A 313 10.52 9.42 34.92
CA LEU A 313 9.42 8.47 34.74
C LEU A 313 8.12 9.25 34.50
N LEU A 314 7.45 8.99 33.39
CA LEU A 314 6.13 9.55 33.07
C LEU A 314 5.07 8.46 33.14
N ALA A 315 4.22 8.54 34.17
CA ALA A 315 3.12 7.60 34.43
C ALA A 315 1.76 8.14 33.98
N ASP A 316 0.78 7.27 33.87
CA ASP A 316 -0.60 7.69 33.84
C ASP A 316 -1.15 7.90 35.27
N ASN A 317 -2.48 8.06 35.34
CA ASN A 317 -3.16 8.31 36.58
C ASN A 317 -3.67 7.02 37.25
N GLY A 318 -3.08 5.88 36.97
CA GLY A 318 -3.44 4.61 37.60
C GLY A 318 -3.13 4.55 39.08
N THR A 319 -3.91 3.77 39.81
CA THR A 319 -3.72 3.56 41.26
C THR A 319 -2.41 2.82 41.57
N GLU A 320 -1.90 2.06 40.61
CA GLU A 320 -0.61 1.37 40.70
C GLU A 320 0.59 2.33 40.76
N PHE A 321 0.41 3.56 40.34
CA PHE A 321 1.45 4.60 40.39
C PHE A 321 1.22 5.63 41.49
N SER A 322 0.39 5.31 42.47
CA SER A 322 -0.01 6.25 43.56
C SER A 322 1.08 6.51 44.61
N ASN A 323 2.18 5.75 44.59
CA ASN A 323 3.29 5.96 45.53
C ASN A 323 4.57 6.42 44.80
N PRO A 324 4.64 7.68 44.34
CA PRO A 324 5.81 8.18 43.60
C PRO A 324 7.08 8.24 44.46
N GLU A 325 6.99 8.49 45.75
CA GLU A 325 8.18 8.61 46.62
C GLU A 325 8.98 7.32 46.66
N ALA A 326 8.32 6.16 46.70
CA ALA A 326 8.98 4.88 46.71
C ALA A 326 9.62 4.53 45.34
N LEU A 327 9.16 5.15 44.24
CA LEU A 327 9.80 5.04 42.92
C LEU A 327 10.97 6.01 42.77
N GLU A 328 10.88 7.20 43.38
CA GLU A 328 11.88 8.26 43.30
C GLU A 328 13.09 8.03 44.19
N LYS A 329 12.92 7.34 45.34
CA LYS A 329 13.97 7.15 46.34
C LYS A 329 14.40 5.69 46.44
N ASP A 330 15.69 5.49 46.76
CA ASP A 330 16.22 4.20 47.14
C ASP A 330 15.95 3.90 48.64
N ASP A 331 16.32 2.74 49.14
CA ASP A 331 16.16 2.32 50.52
C ASP A 331 16.91 3.21 51.53
N LYS A 332 17.90 3.96 51.06
CA LYS A 332 18.69 4.93 51.82
C LYS A 332 18.10 6.34 51.80
N GLY A 333 17.01 6.54 51.05
CA GLY A 333 16.38 7.83 50.86
C GLY A 333 16.98 8.73 49.81
N ASN A 334 18.00 8.24 49.05
CA ASN A 334 18.61 9.01 47.99
C ASN A 334 17.73 9.03 46.73
N LEU A 335 17.73 10.16 46.03
CA LEU A 335 16.96 10.30 44.80
C LEU A 335 17.58 9.46 43.68
N ARG A 336 16.79 8.58 43.08
CA ARG A 336 17.17 7.74 41.93
C ARG A 336 16.42 8.07 40.63
N SER A 337 15.21 8.64 40.71
CA SER A 337 14.34 9.02 39.59
C SER A 337 13.48 10.24 39.95
N ARG A 338 12.82 10.83 38.95
CA ARG A 338 11.72 11.79 39.13
C ARG A 338 10.47 11.25 38.44
N VAL A 339 9.35 11.22 39.16
CA VAL A 339 8.08 10.73 38.65
C VAL A 339 7.15 11.89 38.31
N PHE A 340 6.56 11.85 37.13
CA PHE A 340 5.56 12.81 36.67
C PHE A 340 4.32 12.07 36.15
N TYR A 341 3.18 12.78 36.12
CA TYR A 341 1.92 12.21 35.69
C TYR A 341 1.34 12.95 34.50
N CYS A 342 0.74 12.18 33.57
CA CYS A 342 -0.07 12.75 32.51
C CYS A 342 -1.37 13.37 33.03
N ASP A 343 -1.94 14.29 32.26
CA ASP A 343 -3.26 14.82 32.55
C ASP A 343 -4.33 13.72 32.38
N PRO A 344 -5.41 13.75 33.18
CA PRO A 344 -6.52 12.81 33.02
C PRO A 344 -7.12 12.89 31.63
N SER A 345 -7.34 11.74 30.97
CA SER A 345 -7.96 11.63 29.64
C SER A 345 -7.17 12.32 28.51
N ALA A 346 -5.87 12.47 28.64
CA ALA A 346 -4.97 13.03 27.64
C ALA A 346 -4.07 11.97 26.99
N PRO A 347 -4.62 11.04 26.17
CA PRO A 347 -3.89 9.89 25.62
C PRO A 347 -2.66 10.29 24.78
N GLY A 348 -2.71 11.43 24.08
CA GLY A 348 -1.59 11.91 23.27
C GLY A 348 -0.30 12.20 24.06
N GLN A 349 -0.35 12.34 25.38
CA GLN A 349 0.81 12.63 26.22
C GLN A 349 1.75 11.41 26.38
N LYS A 350 1.24 10.18 26.18
CA LYS A 350 2.00 8.90 26.18
C LYS A 350 1.94 8.18 24.82
N GLY A 351 1.79 8.90 23.74
CA GLY A 351 1.62 8.31 22.41
C GLY A 351 2.72 7.32 21.98
N ALA A 352 3.94 7.47 22.48
CA ALA A 352 5.04 6.57 22.15
C ALA A 352 4.82 5.17 22.78
N CYS A 353 4.42 5.10 24.03
CA CYS A 353 4.09 3.86 24.72
C CYS A 353 2.85 3.19 24.13
N GLU A 354 1.77 3.96 23.89
CA GLU A 354 0.53 3.46 23.29
C GLU A 354 0.74 2.83 21.91
N ASN A 355 1.54 3.47 21.06
CA ASN A 355 1.91 2.91 19.75
C ASN A 355 2.63 1.56 19.88
N ASN A 356 3.46 1.40 20.91
CA ASN A 356 4.18 0.16 21.14
C ASN A 356 3.27 -0.94 21.72
N HIS A 357 2.22 -0.58 22.47
CA HIS A 357 1.20 -1.52 22.94
C HIS A 357 0.47 -2.22 21.77
N GLU A 358 0.39 -1.60 20.58
CA GLU A 358 -0.17 -2.27 19.41
C GLU A 358 0.60 -3.55 19.06
N PHE A 359 1.93 -3.56 19.22
CA PHE A 359 2.73 -4.77 18.98
C PHE A 359 2.45 -5.85 20.03
N ILE A 360 2.35 -5.47 21.30
CA ILE A 360 1.93 -6.40 22.36
C ILE A 360 0.55 -6.99 22.01
N ARG A 361 -0.39 -6.15 21.55
CA ARG A 361 -1.76 -6.58 21.20
C ARG A 361 -1.85 -7.47 19.96
N ARG A 362 -0.84 -7.49 19.12
CA ARG A 362 -0.74 -8.47 18.01
C ARG A 362 -0.41 -9.86 18.52
N VAL A 363 0.40 -9.96 19.58
CA VAL A 363 0.83 -11.22 20.18
C VAL A 363 -0.15 -11.66 21.28
N ILE A 364 -0.57 -10.74 22.14
CA ILE A 364 -1.55 -10.96 23.21
C ILE A 364 -2.79 -10.11 22.92
N PRO A 365 -3.81 -10.64 22.22
CA PRO A 365 -5.05 -9.93 21.92
C PRO A 365 -5.76 -9.42 23.18
N LYS A 366 -6.55 -8.36 23.00
CA LYS A 366 -7.35 -7.80 24.12
C LYS A 366 -8.37 -8.84 24.62
N GLY A 367 -8.42 -9.01 25.95
CA GLY A 367 -9.32 -9.98 26.59
C GLY A 367 -8.67 -11.36 26.82
N THR A 368 -7.40 -11.55 26.42
CA THR A 368 -6.63 -12.75 26.77
C THR A 368 -6.19 -12.66 28.23
N ASP A 369 -6.26 -13.76 28.97
CA ASP A 369 -5.71 -13.84 30.32
C ASP A 369 -4.18 -13.84 30.27
N ILE A 370 -3.57 -12.78 30.75
CA ILE A 370 -2.11 -12.62 30.77
C ILE A 370 -1.46 -13.59 31.78
N GLY A 371 -2.20 -13.99 32.80
CA GLY A 371 -1.72 -14.95 33.80
C GLY A 371 -1.41 -16.36 33.29
N LEU A 372 -1.83 -16.66 32.05
CA LEU A 372 -1.49 -17.90 31.38
C LEU A 372 -0.05 -17.94 30.86
N TYR A 373 0.66 -16.83 30.83
CA TYR A 373 2.02 -16.73 30.32
C TYR A 373 3.05 -16.64 31.45
N SER A 374 4.22 -17.22 31.20
CA SER A 374 5.38 -17.09 32.06
C SER A 374 6.17 -15.81 31.80
N GLU A 375 7.00 -15.39 32.73
CA GLU A 375 7.91 -14.24 32.55
C GLU A 375 8.85 -14.46 31.35
N SER A 376 9.31 -15.70 31.14
CA SER A 376 10.17 -16.03 30.00
C SER A 376 9.45 -15.86 28.66
N GLN A 377 8.16 -16.20 28.58
CA GLN A 377 7.35 -15.96 27.37
C GLN A 377 7.14 -14.45 27.12
N ILE A 378 6.92 -13.65 28.18
CA ILE A 378 6.80 -12.20 28.06
C ILE A 378 8.13 -11.59 27.59
N THR A 379 9.27 -12.01 28.16
CA THR A 379 10.60 -11.60 27.72
C THR A 379 10.87 -11.98 26.27
N LYS A 380 10.51 -13.20 25.86
CA LYS A 380 10.60 -13.65 24.47
C LYS A 380 9.82 -12.73 23.54
N MET A 381 8.55 -12.42 23.87
CA MET A 381 7.72 -11.49 23.09
C MET A 381 8.39 -10.11 22.95
N MET A 382 8.93 -9.57 24.04
CA MET A 382 9.59 -8.27 24.02
C MET A 382 10.87 -8.28 23.19
N ASN A 383 11.62 -9.37 23.17
CA ASN A 383 12.80 -9.53 22.30
C ASN A 383 12.42 -9.44 20.81
N HIS A 384 11.34 -10.09 20.39
CA HIS A 384 10.82 -9.98 19.02
C HIS A 384 10.35 -8.56 18.69
N ILE A 385 9.61 -7.91 19.60
CA ILE A 385 9.13 -6.54 19.43
C ILE A 385 10.28 -5.53 19.37
N ASN A 386 11.29 -5.68 20.21
CA ASN A 386 12.44 -4.77 20.28
C ASN A 386 13.44 -4.98 19.13
N SER A 387 13.45 -6.15 18.51
CA SER A 387 14.28 -6.43 17.32
C SER A 387 13.63 -6.03 16.01
N TYR A 388 12.35 -5.65 16.03
CA TYR A 388 11.61 -5.28 14.83
C TYR A 388 11.96 -3.87 14.36
N GLY A 389 12.48 -3.73 13.12
CA GLY A 389 12.88 -2.45 12.53
C GLY A 389 11.71 -1.46 12.39
N ARG A 390 11.99 -0.20 12.66
CA ARG A 390 11.02 0.91 12.67
C ARG A 390 11.39 1.98 11.65
N PRO A 391 10.50 2.35 10.73
CA PRO A 391 10.75 3.44 9.79
C PRO A 391 11.13 4.75 10.48
N GLU A 392 10.51 5.04 11.64
CA GLU A 392 10.78 6.26 12.43
C GLU A 392 12.17 6.28 13.08
N LEU A 393 12.84 5.14 13.14
CA LEU A 393 14.22 5.01 13.61
C LEU A 393 15.24 4.84 12.46
N GLY A 394 14.84 5.22 11.23
CA GLY A 394 15.67 5.01 10.04
C GLY A 394 15.84 3.52 9.70
N ASP A 395 14.78 2.75 9.88
CA ASP A 395 14.71 1.30 9.70
C ASP A 395 15.50 0.45 10.71
N LYS A 396 16.12 1.09 11.71
CA LYS A 396 16.76 0.39 12.79
C LYS A 396 15.75 -0.16 13.80
N SER A 397 16.15 -1.20 14.52
CA SER A 397 15.36 -1.75 15.62
C SER A 397 15.53 -0.94 16.91
N PRO A 398 14.56 -0.96 17.83
CA PRO A 398 14.71 -0.42 19.18
C PRO A 398 15.93 -0.98 19.92
N PHE A 399 16.27 -2.26 19.71
CA PHE A 399 17.45 -2.90 20.26
C PHE A 399 18.73 -2.19 19.78
N GLU A 400 18.90 -1.99 18.48
CA GLU A 400 20.07 -1.32 17.90
C GLU A 400 20.17 0.14 18.36
N MET A 401 19.04 0.86 18.43
CA MET A 401 19.03 2.23 18.91
C MET A 401 19.38 2.33 20.39
N PHE A 402 18.89 1.39 21.21
CA PHE A 402 19.25 1.37 22.63
C PHE A 402 20.73 1.06 22.83
N ALA A 403 21.27 0.08 22.10
CA ALA A 403 22.70 -0.24 22.12
C ALA A 403 23.56 0.96 21.72
N PHE A 404 23.10 1.74 20.73
CA PHE A 404 23.78 2.96 20.29
C PHE A 404 23.84 4.05 21.38
N TYR A 405 22.72 4.29 22.11
CA TYR A 405 22.65 5.35 23.12
C TYR A 405 23.26 4.95 24.47
N TYR A 406 23.11 3.69 24.87
CA TYR A 406 23.40 3.26 26.25
C TYR A 406 24.41 2.12 26.34
N GLY A 407 24.80 1.52 25.22
CA GLY A 407 25.69 0.37 25.16
C GLY A 407 25.00 -0.99 25.28
N SER A 408 25.67 -2.04 24.80
CA SER A 408 25.15 -3.41 24.82
C SER A 408 25.09 -4.00 26.24
N ASN A 409 26.03 -3.62 27.11
CA ASN A 409 26.07 -4.09 28.51
C ASN A 409 24.73 -3.82 29.25
N ALA A 410 24.10 -2.68 28.99
CA ALA A 410 22.81 -2.38 29.59
C ALA A 410 21.67 -3.32 29.09
N LEU A 411 21.72 -3.74 27.83
CA LEU A 411 20.77 -4.72 27.27
C LEU A 411 20.96 -6.11 27.89
N ASP A 412 22.21 -6.52 28.09
CA ASP A 412 22.53 -7.80 28.70
C ASP A 412 22.02 -7.86 30.14
N LEU A 413 22.25 -6.79 30.93
CA LEU A 413 21.72 -6.67 32.29
C LEU A 413 20.19 -6.65 32.35
N LEU A 414 19.54 -6.05 31.35
CA LEU A 414 18.08 -6.03 31.23
C LEU A 414 17.50 -7.33 30.64
N GLY A 415 18.35 -8.29 30.27
CA GLY A 415 17.94 -9.57 29.72
C GLY A 415 17.35 -9.48 28.31
N VAL A 416 17.63 -8.39 27.57
CA VAL A 416 17.10 -8.17 26.21
C VAL A 416 18.05 -8.79 25.19
N LYS A 417 17.50 -9.65 24.33
CA LYS A 417 18.24 -10.35 23.28
C LYS A 417 17.78 -9.90 21.90
N GLN A 418 18.71 -9.80 20.97
CA GLN A 418 18.41 -9.52 19.57
C GLN A 418 17.91 -10.79 18.86
N ILE A 419 16.88 -10.63 18.06
CA ILE A 419 16.33 -11.67 17.19
C ILE A 419 16.64 -11.29 15.74
N SER A 420 17.05 -12.26 14.95
CA SER A 420 17.27 -12.09 13.51
C SER A 420 16.02 -11.55 12.80
N PRO A 421 16.13 -10.59 11.86
CA PRO A 421 14.96 -9.98 11.23
C PRO A 421 13.97 -10.98 10.62
N ASN A 422 14.45 -12.04 9.98
CA ASN A 422 13.60 -13.05 9.36
C ASN A 422 12.96 -14.05 10.35
N GLU A 423 13.47 -14.10 11.59
CA GLU A 423 12.93 -14.95 12.65
C GLU A 423 11.88 -14.24 13.52
N ILE A 424 11.65 -12.95 13.29
CA ILE A 424 10.70 -12.17 14.08
C ILE A 424 9.26 -12.65 13.84
N ILE A 425 8.57 -12.98 14.92
CA ILE A 425 7.16 -13.36 14.95
C ILE A 425 6.39 -12.36 15.81
N LEU A 426 5.34 -11.75 15.24
CA LEU A 426 4.48 -10.77 15.90
C LEU A 426 3.02 -11.22 15.86
N LYS A 427 2.79 -12.48 16.22
CA LYS A 427 1.48 -13.14 16.26
C LYS A 427 1.36 -14.00 17.52
N PRO A 428 0.12 -14.41 17.92
CA PRO A 428 -0.10 -15.22 19.11
C PRO A 428 0.63 -16.56 19.13
N GLU A 429 0.96 -17.09 17.96
CA GLU A 429 1.70 -18.34 17.80
C GLU A 429 3.09 -18.31 18.46
N LEU A 430 3.68 -17.11 18.62
CA LEU A 430 4.96 -16.92 19.30
C LEU A 430 4.99 -17.48 20.73
N LEU A 431 3.85 -17.36 21.44
CA LEU A 431 3.73 -17.74 22.85
C LEU A 431 3.08 -19.13 23.07
N LYS A 432 2.65 -19.78 21.98
CA LYS A 432 2.23 -21.17 22.08
C LYS A 432 3.47 -22.02 22.42
N GLU A 433 3.38 -22.80 23.48
CA GLU A 433 4.37 -23.84 23.72
C GLU A 433 4.31 -24.80 22.52
N ASN A 434 5.47 -25.12 21.94
CA ASN A 434 5.55 -26.28 21.08
C ASN A 434 5.17 -27.47 21.96
N GLN A 435 3.92 -27.93 21.84
CA GLN A 435 3.54 -29.23 22.34
C GLN A 435 4.46 -30.19 21.59
N GLY A 436 5.47 -30.65 22.31
CA GLY A 436 6.53 -31.47 21.77
C GLY A 436 5.93 -32.67 21.01
N SER A 437 6.41 -32.83 19.78
CA SER A 437 6.38 -34.09 19.06
C SER A 437 7.23 -35.11 19.76
#